data_e4ce0eef5a5dd14b4324665aff93485a
#
_entry.id   e4ce0eef5a5dd14b4324665aff93485a
#
_cell.length_a   1.000
_cell.length_b   1.000
_cell.length_c   1.000
_cell.angle_alpha   90.00
_cell.angle_beta   90.00
_cell.angle_gamma   90.00
#
_symmetry.space_group_name_H-M   'P 1'
#
loop_
_entity.id
_entity.type
_entity.pdbx_description
1 polymer ?
#
loop_
_entity_poly.entity_id
_entity_poly.type
_entity_poly.pdbx_seq_one_letter_code
_entity_poly.pdbx_strand_id
1 'polypeptide(L)'
;MTTPRIQNAATQPDITAAIQHLYKQVYAGGVPRQTLELVHLRASQINGCSACVDAGGVSGAKAGIGTDKLLAVAAWYEHPAFDDAERAALALTEAATRLADRPGAVTDEIWAEASEHYDERQLGALVLMVAVTNFFNRINTTLRVPAGTRWE
;
A
#
# COMPACT_ATOMS: atom_id res chain seq x y z
N MET A 1 -23.39 -9.68 -3.06
CA MET A 1 -22.05 -9.79 -3.69
C MET A 1 -22.02 -8.85 -4.89
N THR A 2 -20.94 -8.07 -5.02
CA THR A 2 -20.76 -7.21 -6.20
C THR A 2 -20.30 -8.07 -7.38
N THR A 3 -20.97 -7.97 -8.53
CA THR A 3 -20.52 -8.61 -9.76
C THR A 3 -19.48 -7.74 -10.43
N PRO A 4 -18.33 -8.29 -10.85
CA PRO A 4 -17.33 -7.55 -11.60
C PRO A 4 -17.94 -6.95 -12.90
N ARG A 5 -17.49 -5.73 -13.24
CA ARG A 5 -17.97 -5.05 -14.47
C ARG A 5 -17.43 -5.68 -15.75
N ILE A 6 -16.19 -6.16 -15.70
CA ILE A 6 -15.54 -6.94 -16.76
C ILE A 6 -14.67 -8.00 -16.13
N GLN A 7 -14.33 -9.03 -16.90
CA GLN A 7 -13.27 -9.94 -16.50
C GLN A 7 -11.93 -9.26 -16.74
N ASN A 8 -11.30 -8.93 -15.69
CA ASN A 8 -9.93 -8.64 -15.39
C ASN A 8 -9.01 -8.03 -16.46
N ALA A 9 -8.90 -6.68 -16.40
CA ALA A 9 -7.95 -5.93 -17.22
C ALA A 9 -6.46 -6.23 -16.89
N ALA A 10 -6.14 -6.69 -15.67
CA ALA A 10 -4.77 -6.87 -15.21
C ALA A 10 -4.26 -8.33 -15.28
N THR A 11 -5.07 -9.27 -15.77
CA THR A 11 -4.69 -10.69 -15.89
C THR A 11 -4.19 -11.12 -17.27
N GLN A 12 -3.96 -10.19 -18.16
CA GLN A 12 -3.22 -10.51 -19.37
C GLN A 12 -1.80 -10.95 -18.98
N PRO A 13 -1.27 -12.06 -19.49
CA PRO A 13 0.00 -12.63 -19.03
C PRO A 13 1.16 -11.64 -19.04
N ASP A 14 1.29 -10.83 -20.08
CA ASP A 14 2.38 -9.85 -20.21
C ASP A 14 2.23 -8.70 -19.18
N ILE A 15 1.00 -8.27 -18.90
CA ILE A 15 0.72 -7.27 -17.88
C ILE A 15 1.03 -7.83 -16.49
N THR A 16 0.59 -9.05 -16.21
CA THR A 16 0.88 -9.73 -14.95
C THR A 16 2.38 -9.86 -14.71
N ALA A 17 3.14 -10.27 -15.72
CA ALA A 17 4.60 -10.40 -15.64
C ALA A 17 5.28 -9.04 -15.37
N ALA A 18 4.84 -7.97 -16.02
CA ALA A 18 5.36 -6.62 -15.80
C ALA A 18 5.09 -6.14 -14.36
N ILE A 19 3.88 -6.39 -13.85
CA ILE A 19 3.48 -6.04 -12.47
C ILE A 19 4.29 -6.85 -11.45
N GLN A 20 4.45 -8.15 -11.65
CA GLN A 20 5.26 -9.00 -10.77
C GLN A 20 6.72 -8.52 -10.73
N HIS A 21 7.28 -8.11 -11.89
CA HIS A 21 8.61 -7.54 -11.94
C HIS A 21 8.70 -6.22 -11.17
N LEU A 22 7.72 -5.34 -11.30
CA LEU A 22 7.65 -4.08 -10.54
C LEU A 22 7.63 -4.36 -9.03
N TYR A 23 6.76 -5.25 -8.54
CA TYR A 23 6.72 -5.61 -7.12
C TYR A 23 8.06 -6.18 -6.63
N LYS A 24 8.71 -7.02 -7.43
CA LYS A 24 10.05 -7.55 -7.11
C LYS A 24 11.05 -6.41 -6.86
N GLN A 25 11.02 -5.35 -7.67
CA GLN A 25 11.90 -4.19 -7.48
C GLN A 25 11.55 -3.39 -6.23
N VAL A 26 10.26 -3.18 -5.96
CA VAL A 26 9.78 -2.51 -4.74
C VAL A 26 10.28 -3.23 -3.49
N TYR A 27 10.07 -4.55 -3.41
CA TYR A 27 10.53 -5.36 -2.26
C TYR A 27 12.06 -5.44 -2.15
N ALA A 28 12.78 -5.29 -3.26
CA ALA A 28 14.25 -5.23 -3.27
C ALA A 28 14.80 -3.86 -2.83
N GLY A 29 13.96 -2.87 -2.60
CA GLY A 29 14.35 -1.50 -2.26
C GLY A 29 14.97 -1.32 -0.86
N GLY A 30 14.94 -2.36 -0.01
CA GLY A 30 15.60 -2.32 1.30
C GLY A 30 14.70 -1.86 2.47
N VAL A 31 13.44 -1.52 2.21
CA VAL A 31 12.45 -1.27 3.27
C VAL A 31 12.02 -2.59 3.89
N PRO A 32 11.85 -2.70 5.22
CA PRO A 32 11.32 -3.90 5.85
C PRO A 32 10.00 -4.32 5.22
N ARG A 33 9.86 -5.61 4.93
CA ARG A 33 8.65 -6.12 4.27
C ARG A 33 7.38 -5.77 5.04
N GLN A 34 7.41 -5.87 6.36
CA GLN A 34 6.28 -5.50 7.21
C GLN A 34 5.84 -4.05 6.97
N THR A 35 6.78 -3.12 6.91
CA THR A 35 6.48 -1.71 6.63
C THR A 35 5.82 -1.52 5.26
N LEU A 36 6.31 -2.20 4.21
CA LEU A 36 5.69 -2.14 2.88
C LEU A 36 4.26 -2.70 2.88
N GLU A 37 3.98 -3.76 3.65
CA GLU A 37 2.62 -4.29 3.78
C GLU A 37 1.69 -3.34 4.55
N LEU A 38 2.20 -2.64 5.57
CA LEU A 38 1.45 -1.59 6.27
C LEU A 38 1.11 -0.41 5.34
N VAL A 39 2.06 0.02 4.52
CA VAL A 39 1.88 1.04 3.47
C VAL A 39 0.77 0.63 2.49
N HIS A 40 0.86 -0.59 1.95
CA HIS A 40 -0.17 -1.16 1.06
C HIS A 40 -1.55 -1.16 1.73
N LEU A 41 -1.63 -1.70 2.95
CA LEU A 41 -2.90 -1.79 3.67
C LEU A 41 -3.51 -0.40 3.92
N ARG A 42 -2.69 0.57 4.37
CA ARG A 42 -3.17 1.92 4.67
C ARG A 42 -3.67 2.65 3.42
N ALA A 43 -2.92 2.66 2.34
CA ALA A 43 -3.36 3.26 1.07
C ALA A 43 -4.68 2.64 0.59
N SER A 44 -4.82 1.32 0.71
CA SER A 44 -6.02 0.58 0.32
C SER A 44 -7.24 0.92 1.19
N GLN A 45 -7.05 1.14 2.50
CA GLN A 45 -8.10 1.62 3.41
C GLN A 45 -8.59 3.02 3.04
N ILE A 46 -7.65 3.94 2.75
CA ILE A 46 -7.97 5.33 2.35
C ILE A 46 -8.81 5.34 1.07
N ASN A 47 -8.44 4.51 0.08
CA ASN A 47 -9.14 4.43 -1.19
C ASN A 47 -10.40 3.54 -1.16
N GLY A 48 -10.70 2.87 -0.05
CA GLY A 48 -11.88 2.02 0.11
C GLY A 48 -11.89 0.79 -0.82
N CYS A 49 -10.71 0.27 -1.20
CA CYS A 49 -10.61 -0.91 -2.06
C CYS A 49 -10.75 -2.20 -1.24
N SER A 50 -11.95 -2.77 -1.19
CA SER A 50 -12.22 -3.97 -0.38
C SER A 50 -11.35 -5.18 -0.75
N ALA A 51 -11.15 -5.44 -2.05
CA ALA A 51 -10.26 -6.50 -2.52
C ALA A 51 -8.81 -6.28 -2.09
N CYS A 52 -8.33 -5.03 -2.10
CA CYS A 52 -6.97 -4.69 -1.71
C CYS A 52 -6.78 -4.73 -0.19
N VAL A 53 -7.79 -4.29 0.59
CA VAL A 53 -7.76 -4.39 2.06
C VAL A 53 -7.70 -5.86 2.49
N ASP A 54 -8.52 -6.72 1.89
CA ASP A 54 -8.49 -8.16 2.15
C ASP A 54 -7.14 -8.78 1.79
N ALA A 55 -6.61 -8.45 0.61
CA ALA A 55 -5.29 -8.91 0.18
C ALA A 55 -4.18 -8.41 1.11
N GLY A 56 -4.23 -7.14 1.53
CA GLY A 56 -3.27 -6.53 2.47
C GLY A 56 -3.29 -7.17 3.85
N GLY A 57 -4.46 -7.54 4.35
CA GLY A 57 -4.57 -8.33 5.60
C GLY A 57 -3.87 -9.68 5.50
N VAL A 58 -4.07 -10.39 4.39
CA VAL A 58 -3.44 -11.70 4.14
C VAL A 58 -1.92 -11.57 3.94
N SER A 59 -1.47 -10.61 3.13
CA SER A 59 -0.04 -10.42 2.86
C SER A 59 0.71 -9.92 4.10
N GLY A 60 0.11 -9.03 4.88
CA GLY A 60 0.65 -8.55 6.14
C GLY A 60 0.82 -9.67 7.16
N ALA A 61 -0.19 -10.54 7.30
CA ALA A 61 -0.09 -11.71 8.17
C ALA A 61 1.02 -12.68 7.71
N LYS A 62 1.16 -12.89 6.40
CA LYS A 62 2.26 -13.70 5.83
C LYS A 62 3.64 -13.05 6.05
N ALA A 63 3.70 -11.72 6.15
CA ALA A 63 4.92 -10.99 6.50
C ALA A 63 5.22 -11.02 8.01
N GLY A 64 4.37 -11.66 8.82
CA GLY A 64 4.56 -11.78 10.27
C GLY A 64 3.99 -10.63 11.09
N ILE A 65 3.12 -9.79 10.52
CA ILE A 65 2.44 -8.74 11.27
C ILE A 65 1.29 -9.36 12.06
N GLY A 66 1.26 -9.10 13.36
CA GLY A 66 0.18 -9.58 14.23
C GLY A 66 -1.18 -8.95 13.88
N THR A 67 -2.24 -9.71 14.12
CA THR A 67 -3.63 -9.28 13.81
C THR A 67 -3.97 -7.94 14.46
N ASP A 68 -3.59 -7.74 15.73
CA ASP A 68 -3.87 -6.48 16.45
C ASP A 68 -3.23 -5.27 15.77
N LYS A 69 -1.99 -5.41 15.30
CA LYS A 69 -1.30 -4.34 14.57
C LYS A 69 -1.94 -4.10 13.19
N LEU A 70 -2.36 -5.16 12.48
CA LEU A 70 -3.07 -5.01 11.20
C LEU A 70 -4.41 -4.28 11.38
N LEU A 71 -5.15 -4.58 12.44
CA LEU A 71 -6.41 -3.86 12.76
C LEU A 71 -6.16 -2.40 13.15
N ALA A 72 -5.05 -2.14 13.85
CA ALA A 72 -4.68 -0.81 14.31
C ALA A 72 -4.21 0.13 13.19
N VAL A 73 -3.88 -0.35 11.99
CA VAL A 73 -3.41 0.49 10.87
C VAL A 73 -4.39 1.62 10.53
N ALA A 74 -5.69 1.40 10.70
CA ALA A 74 -6.69 2.44 10.44
C ALA A 74 -6.57 3.65 11.40
N ALA A 75 -6.02 3.42 12.60
CA ALA A 75 -5.81 4.42 13.66
C ALA A 75 -4.33 4.45 14.12
N TRP A 76 -3.41 4.21 13.22
CA TRP A 76 -1.97 4.07 13.48
C TRP A 76 -1.37 5.24 14.27
N TYR A 77 -1.87 6.44 14.03
CA TYR A 77 -1.32 7.67 14.59
C TYR A 77 -1.31 7.68 16.13
N GLU A 78 -2.36 7.16 16.76
CA GLU A 78 -2.50 7.11 18.23
C GLU A 78 -2.06 5.76 18.83
N HIS A 79 -1.86 4.74 18.01
CA HIS A 79 -1.63 3.38 18.51
C HIS A 79 -0.14 3.12 18.81
N PRO A 80 0.20 2.57 20.00
CA PRO A 80 1.60 2.41 20.44
C PRO A 80 2.37 1.29 19.71
N ALA A 81 1.72 0.45 18.93
CA ALA A 81 2.37 -0.67 18.23
C ALA A 81 3.25 -0.26 17.03
N PHE A 82 3.19 1.00 16.62
CA PHE A 82 3.96 1.51 15.49
C PHE A 82 5.17 2.28 15.99
N ASP A 83 6.36 1.92 15.49
CA ASP A 83 7.58 2.66 15.75
C ASP A 83 7.68 3.95 14.89
N ASP A 84 8.68 4.78 15.14
CA ASP A 84 8.81 6.08 14.49
C ASP A 84 9.03 5.95 12.98
N ALA A 85 9.79 4.93 12.52
CA ALA A 85 10.00 4.67 11.11
C ALA A 85 8.70 4.25 10.40
N GLU A 86 7.91 3.37 11.01
CA GLU A 86 6.60 2.97 10.50
C GLU A 86 5.62 4.14 10.47
N ARG A 87 5.63 5.00 11.49
CA ARG A 87 4.82 6.23 11.55
C ARG A 87 5.16 7.17 10.42
N ALA A 88 6.45 7.42 10.17
CA ALA A 88 6.91 8.26 9.07
C ALA A 88 6.49 7.70 7.70
N ALA A 89 6.61 6.38 7.50
CA ALA A 89 6.15 5.71 6.28
C ALA A 89 4.62 5.81 6.10
N LEU A 90 3.85 5.69 7.17
CA LEU A 90 2.38 5.78 7.12
C LEU A 90 1.91 7.23 6.89
N ALA A 91 2.57 8.22 7.48
CA ALA A 91 2.32 9.65 7.23
C ALA A 91 2.56 10.00 5.75
N LEU A 92 3.71 9.58 5.20
CA LEU A 92 4.03 9.72 3.78
C LEU A 92 2.99 9.01 2.89
N THR A 93 2.56 7.81 3.28
CA THR A 93 1.55 7.04 2.57
C THR A 93 0.22 7.77 2.49
N GLU A 94 -0.25 8.33 3.59
CA GLU A 94 -1.52 9.08 3.63
C GLU A 94 -1.45 10.32 2.75
N ALA A 95 -0.39 11.10 2.86
CA ALA A 95 -0.18 12.30 2.08
C ALA A 95 -0.11 12.00 0.58
N ALA A 96 0.71 11.03 0.18
CA ALA A 96 0.87 10.63 -1.22
C ALA A 96 -0.39 9.95 -1.82
N THR A 97 -1.19 9.26 -1.01
CA THR A 97 -2.45 8.66 -1.48
C THR A 97 -3.53 9.71 -1.74
N ARG A 98 -3.52 10.84 -1.02
CA ARG A 98 -4.55 11.90 -1.09
C ARG A 98 -4.23 13.02 -2.06
N LEU A 99 -3.28 12.84 -2.97
CA LEU A 99 -2.90 13.86 -3.95
C LEU A 99 -4.06 14.34 -4.83
N ALA A 100 -5.04 13.48 -5.13
CA ALA A 100 -6.19 13.83 -5.97
C ALA A 100 -7.03 14.97 -5.38
N ASP A 101 -7.23 14.95 -4.05
CA ASP A 101 -8.08 15.92 -3.35
C ASP A 101 -7.27 16.98 -2.59
N ARG A 102 -5.97 16.77 -2.44
CA ARG A 102 -5.06 17.63 -1.68
C ARG A 102 -3.73 17.80 -2.43
N PRO A 103 -3.69 18.63 -3.49
CA PRO A 103 -2.42 18.98 -4.13
C PRO A 103 -1.43 19.54 -3.10
N GLY A 104 -0.19 19.08 -3.12
CA GLY A 104 0.82 19.48 -2.12
C GLY A 104 0.64 18.83 -0.74
N ALA A 105 -0.11 17.74 -0.63
CA ALA A 105 -0.29 17.02 0.65
C ALA A 105 1.03 16.44 1.20
N VAL A 106 1.98 16.08 0.34
CA VAL A 106 3.34 15.71 0.74
C VAL A 106 4.12 16.99 0.98
N THR A 107 4.15 17.44 2.24
CA THR A 107 4.89 18.63 2.64
C THR A 107 6.37 18.31 2.85
N ASP A 108 7.22 19.36 2.91
CA ASP A 108 8.65 19.20 3.18
C ASP A 108 8.90 18.57 4.57
N GLU A 109 8.03 18.83 5.54
CA GLU A 109 8.12 18.24 6.88
C GLU A 109 7.85 16.73 6.86
N ILE A 110 6.79 16.27 6.14
CA ILE A 110 6.50 14.83 5.99
C ILE A 110 7.65 14.14 5.27
N TRP A 111 8.19 14.77 4.24
CA TRP A 111 9.33 14.23 3.50
C TRP A 111 10.60 14.16 4.36
N ALA A 112 10.89 15.23 5.13
CA ALA A 112 12.04 15.30 6.02
C ALA A 112 11.97 14.23 7.10
N GLU A 113 10.80 14.05 7.75
CA GLU A 113 10.58 13.01 8.76
C GLU A 113 10.81 11.60 8.18
N ALA A 114 10.29 11.31 6.99
CA ALA A 114 10.57 10.03 6.33
C ALA A 114 12.06 9.86 6.00
N SER A 115 12.75 10.94 5.62
CA SER A 115 14.20 10.93 5.30
C SER A 115 15.10 10.72 6.52
N GLU A 116 14.59 10.92 7.74
CA GLU A 116 15.32 10.57 8.97
C GLU A 116 15.45 9.06 9.18
N HIS A 117 14.50 8.28 8.65
CA HIS A 117 14.39 6.83 8.85
C HIS A 117 14.76 6.00 7.62
N TYR A 118 14.67 6.57 6.42
CA TYR A 118 14.85 5.86 5.15
C TYR A 118 15.84 6.58 4.25
N ASP A 119 16.77 5.83 3.67
CA ASP A 119 17.67 6.35 2.64
C ASP A 119 16.94 6.60 1.31
N GLU A 120 17.61 7.22 0.34
CA GLU A 120 17.02 7.57 -0.96
C GLU A 120 16.43 6.35 -1.72
N ARG A 121 17.09 5.20 -1.63
CA ARG A 121 16.61 3.96 -2.25
C ARG A 121 15.35 3.44 -1.57
N GLN A 122 15.33 3.47 -0.25
CA GLN A 122 14.19 3.07 0.57
C GLN A 122 12.99 4.02 0.39
N LEU A 123 13.23 5.33 0.34
CA LEU A 123 12.22 6.34 0.03
C LEU A 123 11.61 6.08 -1.36
N GLY A 124 12.45 5.79 -2.36
CA GLY A 124 11.99 5.39 -3.68
C GLY A 124 11.08 4.15 -3.64
N ALA A 125 11.43 3.14 -2.84
CA ALA A 125 10.61 1.93 -2.69
C ALA A 125 9.27 2.22 -1.98
N LEU A 126 9.25 3.09 -0.97
CA LEU A 126 8.00 3.53 -0.31
C LEU A 126 7.08 4.24 -1.30
N VAL A 127 7.61 5.21 -2.05
CA VAL A 127 6.84 5.95 -3.07
C VAL A 127 6.31 5.00 -4.15
N LEU A 128 7.12 4.06 -4.63
CA LEU A 128 6.70 3.05 -5.59
C LEU A 128 5.62 2.12 -5.02
N MET A 129 5.71 1.71 -3.74
CA MET A 129 4.67 0.91 -3.10
C MET A 129 3.34 1.68 -3.02
N VAL A 130 3.36 2.95 -2.62
CA VAL A 130 2.17 3.80 -2.63
C VAL A 130 1.59 3.90 -4.05
N ALA A 131 2.43 4.17 -5.05
CA ALA A 131 2.00 4.34 -6.43
C ALA A 131 1.36 3.07 -7.01
N VAL A 132 2.00 1.90 -6.86
CA VAL A 132 1.47 0.63 -7.36
C VAL A 132 0.20 0.21 -6.60
N THR A 133 0.12 0.50 -5.31
CA THR A 133 -1.10 0.25 -4.52
C THR A 133 -2.25 1.11 -5.04
N ASN A 134 -2.03 2.40 -5.25
CA ASN A 134 -3.03 3.31 -5.83
C ASN A 134 -3.45 2.88 -7.25
N PHE A 135 -2.52 2.36 -8.06
CA PHE A 135 -2.81 1.77 -9.36
C PHE A 135 -3.82 0.62 -9.23
N PHE A 136 -3.57 -0.35 -8.34
CA PHE A 136 -4.49 -1.48 -8.12
C PHE A 136 -5.80 -1.06 -7.46
N ASN A 137 -5.76 -0.12 -6.52
CA ASN A 137 -6.99 0.37 -5.89
C ASN A 137 -7.95 0.93 -6.95
N ARG A 138 -7.43 1.69 -7.94
CA ARG A 138 -8.25 2.24 -9.04
C ARG A 138 -8.81 1.16 -9.94
N ILE A 139 -8.01 0.18 -10.33
CA ILE A 139 -8.46 -0.96 -11.15
C ILE A 139 -9.55 -1.73 -10.41
N ASN A 140 -9.25 -2.22 -9.21
CA ASN A 140 -10.12 -3.11 -8.47
C ASN A 140 -11.44 -2.46 -8.07
N THR A 141 -11.40 -1.21 -7.64
CA THR A 141 -12.62 -0.46 -7.28
C THR A 141 -13.45 -0.13 -8.50
N THR A 142 -12.83 0.32 -9.60
CA THR A 142 -13.52 0.62 -10.85
C THR A 142 -14.18 -0.63 -11.44
N LEU A 143 -13.51 -1.77 -11.41
CA LEU A 143 -14.02 -3.03 -11.95
C LEU A 143 -14.91 -3.79 -10.96
N ARG A 144 -15.04 -3.33 -9.72
CA ARG A 144 -15.79 -4.01 -8.64
C ARG A 144 -15.25 -5.43 -8.37
N VAL A 145 -13.95 -5.57 -8.31
CA VAL A 145 -13.32 -6.86 -7.99
C VAL A 145 -13.70 -7.25 -6.55
N PRO A 146 -14.28 -8.45 -6.34
CA PRO A 146 -14.70 -8.89 -5.02
C PRO A 146 -13.52 -9.08 -4.07
N ALA A 147 -13.72 -8.81 -2.77
CA ALA A 147 -12.81 -9.25 -1.73
C ALA A 147 -12.67 -10.78 -1.76
N GLY A 148 -11.50 -11.28 -1.40
CA GLY A 148 -11.16 -12.71 -1.50
C GLY A 148 -10.63 -13.13 -2.88
N THR A 149 -10.70 -12.27 -3.90
CA THR A 149 -10.03 -12.53 -5.18
C THR A 149 -8.52 -12.60 -4.98
N ARG A 150 -7.90 -13.68 -5.46
CA ARG A 150 -6.43 -13.84 -5.44
C ARG A 150 -5.91 -13.70 -6.87
N TRP A 151 -4.85 -12.96 -6.99
CA TRP A 151 -4.10 -12.79 -8.23
C TRP A 151 -3.00 -13.85 -8.24
N GLU A 152 -3.21 -14.91 -9.00
CA GLU A 152 -2.23 -15.98 -9.23
C GLU A 152 -1.32 -15.66 -10.40
#